data_6e0abbc9997cd39cbcbe5452266a7f42
#
_entry.id   6e0abbc9997cd39cbcbe5452266a7f42
#
_cell.length_a   1.000
_cell.length_b   1.000
_cell.length_c   1.000
_cell.angle_alpha   90.00
_cell.angle_beta   90.00
_cell.angle_gamma   90.00
#
_symmetry.space_group_name_H-M   'P 1'
#
loop_
_entity.id
_entity.type
_entity.pdbx_description
1 polymer ?
#
loop_
_entity_poly.entity_id
_entity_poly.type
_entity_poly.pdbx_seq_one_letter_code
_entity_poly.pdbx_strand_id
1 'polypeptide(L)'
;MGKIAINMGFWDPLSSHFPYKHELPPAGLSSWTKLRLGWIEPSKIALVNPGQTTEIRLDPLADENSSTLVIKIPLSANTYYLLENRQPIASDVNLPSSGVLILYADDSIHECLHGEAPVKIMDANPNVPYFNDATFDIGKKRVYIDQQNNIAIVLLEKDGQSYDILITTPDKVKASSGN
;
A
#
# COMPACT_ATOMS: atom_id res chain seq x y z
N MET A 1 -9.62 0.52 -29.20
CA MET A 1 -9.41 1.40 -28.04
C MET A 1 -8.41 0.71 -27.12
N GLY A 2 -7.17 1.19 -27.03
CA GLY A 2 -6.17 0.59 -26.16
C GLY A 2 -6.61 0.70 -24.69
N LYS A 3 -6.46 -0.39 -23.92
CA LYS A 3 -6.68 -0.35 -22.47
C LYS A 3 -5.64 0.62 -21.89
N ILE A 4 -6.09 1.72 -21.29
CA ILE A 4 -5.23 2.61 -20.52
C ILE A 4 -4.78 1.82 -19.29
N ALA A 5 -3.49 1.58 -19.18
CA ALA A 5 -2.93 0.93 -17.99
C ALA A 5 -2.98 1.93 -16.83
N ILE A 6 -3.79 1.62 -15.82
CA ILE A 6 -3.89 2.41 -14.59
C ILE A 6 -3.01 1.70 -13.57
N ASN A 7 -2.00 2.38 -13.05
CA ASN A 7 -1.05 1.79 -12.10
C ASN A 7 -1.36 2.17 -10.65
N MET A 8 -1.64 3.45 -10.39
CA MET A 8 -1.92 3.99 -9.07
C MET A 8 -3.27 4.71 -8.97
N GLY A 9 -3.96 4.94 -10.10
CA GLY A 9 -5.24 5.64 -10.11
C GLY A 9 -5.15 7.01 -9.44
N PHE A 10 -6.10 7.30 -8.54
CA PHE A 10 -6.14 8.55 -7.77
C PHE A 10 -5.35 8.52 -6.45
N TRP A 11 -4.56 7.46 -6.21
CA TRP A 11 -3.79 7.29 -4.98
C TRP A 11 -2.45 8.02 -5.00
N ASP A 12 -1.98 8.43 -6.19
CA ASP A 12 -0.78 9.24 -6.35
C ASP A 12 -0.95 10.21 -7.52
N PRO A 13 -0.89 11.53 -7.29
CA PRO A 13 -1.07 12.52 -8.35
C PRO A 13 -0.02 12.46 -9.46
N LEU A 14 1.18 11.93 -9.18
CA LEU A 14 2.24 11.81 -10.18
C LEU A 14 2.04 10.61 -11.12
N SER A 15 1.17 9.67 -10.78
CA SER A 15 0.90 8.49 -11.61
C SER A 15 -0.51 8.47 -12.20
N SER A 16 -1.33 9.47 -11.91
CA SER A 16 -2.68 9.57 -12.43
C SER A 16 -2.70 10.17 -13.83
N HIS A 17 -3.30 9.44 -14.77
CA HIS A 17 -3.61 9.94 -16.13
C HIS A 17 -5.01 10.55 -16.24
N PHE A 18 -5.73 10.63 -15.12
CA PHE A 18 -7.08 11.18 -15.10
C PHE A 18 -7.05 12.65 -14.70
N PRO A 19 -7.86 13.51 -15.38
CA PRO A 19 -8.06 14.84 -14.86
C PRO A 19 -8.74 14.74 -13.49
N TYR A 20 -8.11 15.28 -12.47
CA TYR A 20 -8.77 15.51 -11.20
C TYR A 20 -10.03 16.35 -11.44
N LYS A 21 -11.11 16.06 -10.74
CA LYS A 21 -12.24 16.98 -10.69
C LYS A 21 -11.71 18.29 -10.16
N HIS A 22 -11.79 19.35 -10.95
CA HIS A 22 -11.19 20.66 -10.70
C HIS A 22 -11.59 21.32 -9.36
N GLU A 23 -12.51 20.74 -8.63
CA GLU A 23 -13.07 21.29 -7.38
C GLU A 23 -12.41 20.74 -6.10
N LEU A 24 -11.63 19.66 -6.18
CA LEU A 24 -11.02 19.05 -5.00
C LEU A 24 -9.51 18.88 -5.22
N PRO A 25 -8.69 19.21 -4.20
CA PRO A 25 -7.25 18.93 -4.28
C PRO A 25 -7.02 17.41 -4.41
N PRO A 26 -5.95 17.01 -5.13
CA PRO A 26 -5.57 15.61 -5.21
C PRO A 26 -5.21 15.04 -3.84
N ALA A 27 -5.24 13.72 -3.71
CA ALA A 27 -4.64 13.03 -2.56
C ALA A 27 -3.13 13.29 -2.48
N GLY A 28 -2.57 13.07 -1.31
CA GLY A 28 -1.12 13.15 -1.10
C GLY A 28 -0.36 12.08 -1.89
N LEU A 29 0.95 12.28 -2.03
CA LEU A 29 1.85 11.33 -2.70
C LEU A 29 1.87 9.98 -1.98
N SER A 30 2.02 8.90 -2.75
CA SER A 30 2.24 7.56 -2.21
C SER A 30 3.56 7.44 -1.44
N SER A 31 3.68 6.42 -0.61
CA SER A 31 4.94 6.12 0.08
C SER A 31 6.09 5.87 -0.90
N TRP A 32 5.82 5.23 -2.04
CA TRP A 32 6.83 4.99 -3.07
C TRP A 32 7.41 6.31 -3.61
N THR A 33 6.54 7.27 -3.94
CA THR A 33 6.97 8.58 -4.42
C THR A 33 7.68 9.38 -3.32
N LYS A 34 7.13 9.41 -2.09
CA LYS A 34 7.76 10.10 -0.95
C LYS A 34 9.15 9.54 -0.62
N LEU A 35 9.34 8.20 -0.69
CA LEU A 35 10.64 7.55 -0.48
C LEU A 35 11.67 7.98 -1.53
N ARG A 36 11.29 8.00 -2.80
CA ARG A 36 12.17 8.44 -3.90
C ARG A 36 12.55 9.91 -3.81
N LEU A 37 11.69 10.75 -3.26
CA LEU A 37 11.95 12.18 -3.00
C LEU A 37 12.73 12.42 -1.71
N GLY A 38 12.96 11.39 -0.88
CA GLY A 38 13.61 11.53 0.41
C GLY A 38 12.76 12.24 1.47
N TRP A 39 11.42 12.18 1.35
CA TRP A 39 10.49 12.86 2.26
C TRP A 39 10.07 12.00 3.46
N ILE A 40 10.46 10.73 3.50
CA ILE A 40 10.24 9.85 4.66
C ILE A 40 11.60 9.52 5.26
N GLU A 41 11.76 9.85 6.52
CA GLU A 41 12.96 9.52 7.28
C GLU A 41 13.12 8.00 7.41
N PRO A 42 14.35 7.46 7.30
CA PRO A 42 14.60 6.01 7.45
C PRO A 42 14.08 5.42 8.76
N SER A 43 14.06 6.18 9.84
CA SER A 43 13.54 5.79 11.16
C SER A 43 12.04 5.50 11.16
N LYS A 44 11.29 6.01 10.17
CA LYS A 44 9.84 5.83 10.01
C LYS A 44 9.48 4.67 9.08
N ILE A 45 10.47 3.89 8.65
CA ILE A 45 10.30 2.74 7.76
C ILE A 45 10.59 1.47 8.54
N ALA A 46 9.57 0.63 8.74
CA ALA A 46 9.77 -0.70 9.29
C ALA A 46 10.17 -1.66 8.16
N LEU A 47 11.36 -2.26 8.27
CA LEU A 47 11.85 -3.27 7.33
C LEU A 47 11.53 -4.67 7.87
N VAL A 48 10.82 -5.48 7.10
CA VAL A 48 10.47 -6.87 7.44
C VAL A 48 10.97 -7.81 6.36
N ASN A 49 11.83 -8.75 6.73
CA ASN A 49 12.30 -9.74 5.76
C ASN A 49 11.27 -10.87 5.56
N PRO A 50 11.15 -11.42 4.33
CA PRO A 50 10.29 -12.56 4.05
C PRO A 50 10.59 -13.76 4.97
N GLY A 51 9.52 -14.48 5.36
CA GLY A 51 9.62 -15.62 6.28
C GLY A 51 9.64 -15.27 7.77
N GLN A 52 9.85 -14.02 8.14
CA GLN A 52 9.67 -13.55 9.52
C GLN A 52 8.20 -13.43 9.87
N THR A 53 7.89 -13.66 11.17
CA THR A 53 6.57 -13.34 11.72
C THR A 53 6.75 -12.14 12.64
N THR A 54 6.15 -11.01 12.26
CA THR A 54 6.33 -9.73 12.96
C THR A 54 5.01 -8.98 12.99
N GLU A 55 4.66 -8.45 14.13
CA GLU A 55 3.54 -7.52 14.31
C GLU A 55 4.07 -6.09 14.35
N ILE A 56 3.47 -5.20 13.60
CA ILE A 56 3.91 -3.82 13.46
C ILE A 56 2.70 -2.91 13.42
N ARG A 57 2.77 -1.83 14.20
CA ARG A 57 1.82 -0.73 14.10
C ARG A 57 2.16 0.14 12.89
N LEU A 58 1.18 0.39 12.04
CA LEU A 58 1.29 1.25 10.87
C LEU A 58 0.38 2.47 11.03
N ASP A 59 0.99 3.62 11.14
CA ASP A 59 0.33 4.90 11.34
C ASP A 59 -0.05 5.55 10.01
N PRO A 60 -0.96 6.55 9.99
CA PRO A 60 -1.35 7.24 8.77
C PRO A 60 -0.16 7.91 8.06
N LEU A 61 -0.03 7.66 6.75
CA LEU A 61 1.05 8.21 5.91
C LEU A 61 1.08 9.75 5.88
N ALA A 62 -0.07 10.38 6.08
CA ALA A 62 -0.21 11.84 6.07
C ALA A 62 0.05 12.48 7.44
N ASP A 63 0.28 11.70 8.51
CA ASP A 63 0.66 12.20 9.83
C ASP A 63 2.17 12.12 10.03
N GLU A 64 2.86 13.19 9.71
CA GLU A 64 4.33 13.28 9.79
C GLU A 64 4.90 13.12 11.20
N ASN A 65 4.08 13.25 12.25
CA ASN A 65 4.50 13.06 13.64
C ASN A 65 4.48 11.60 14.09
N SER A 66 3.88 10.72 13.31
CA SER A 66 3.76 9.29 13.61
C SER A 66 5.10 8.54 13.55
N SER A 67 5.15 7.38 14.21
CA SER A 67 6.39 6.59 14.36
C SER A 67 6.68 5.73 13.15
N THR A 68 5.68 5.03 12.59
CA THR A 68 5.86 4.13 11.45
C THR A 68 4.92 4.51 10.33
N LEU A 69 5.46 5.10 9.27
CA LEU A 69 4.70 5.55 8.12
C LEU A 69 4.63 4.51 7.00
N VAL A 70 5.63 3.62 6.94
CA VAL A 70 5.76 2.62 5.87
C VAL A 70 6.30 1.32 6.42
N ILE A 71 5.72 0.19 5.97
CA ILE A 71 6.35 -1.12 6.12
C ILE A 71 6.90 -1.52 4.76
N LYS A 72 8.20 -1.84 4.68
CA LYS A 72 8.86 -2.34 3.46
C LYS A 72 9.19 -3.82 3.63
N ILE A 73 8.77 -4.63 2.65
CA ILE A 73 9.04 -6.07 2.60
C ILE A 73 9.82 -6.36 1.32
N PRO A 74 11.17 -6.51 1.37
CA PRO A 74 11.98 -6.86 0.20
C PRO A 74 11.60 -8.25 -0.32
N LEU A 75 11.50 -8.41 -1.65
CA LEU A 75 11.25 -9.68 -2.32
C LEU A 75 12.50 -10.15 -3.09
N SER A 76 13.23 -9.18 -3.64
CA SER A 76 14.49 -9.39 -4.34
C SER A 76 15.40 -8.16 -4.19
N ALA A 77 16.48 -8.09 -4.96
CA ALA A 77 17.36 -6.91 -4.98
C ALA A 77 16.61 -5.63 -5.44
N ASN A 78 15.62 -5.77 -6.33
CA ASN A 78 14.93 -4.63 -6.94
C ASN A 78 13.44 -4.58 -6.65
N THR A 79 12.84 -5.69 -6.19
CA THR A 79 11.38 -5.77 -5.97
C THR A 79 11.04 -5.83 -4.50
N TYR A 80 9.93 -5.18 -4.12
CA TYR A 80 9.48 -5.14 -2.75
C TYR A 80 8.00 -4.74 -2.64
N TYR A 81 7.38 -5.08 -1.52
CA TYR A 81 6.10 -4.48 -1.12
C TYR A 81 6.35 -3.26 -0.23
N LEU A 82 5.47 -2.26 -0.40
CA LEU A 82 5.27 -1.17 0.55
C LEU A 82 3.84 -1.22 1.06
N LEU A 83 3.68 -1.13 2.36
CA LEU A 83 2.39 -0.93 2.99
C LEU A 83 2.33 0.50 3.51
N GLU A 84 1.25 1.20 3.16
CA GLU A 84 0.96 2.56 3.60
C GLU A 84 -0.48 2.62 4.12
N ASN A 85 -0.66 3.28 5.25
CA ASN A 85 -1.99 3.51 5.80
C ASN A 85 -2.50 4.87 5.31
N ARG A 86 -3.59 4.82 4.52
CA ARG A 86 -4.21 5.99 3.91
C ARG A 86 -5.49 6.33 4.67
N GLN A 87 -5.49 7.47 5.35
CA GLN A 87 -6.63 7.99 6.10
C GLN A 87 -6.98 9.39 5.61
N PRO A 88 -8.27 9.80 5.63
CA PRO A 88 -8.71 11.09 5.09
C PRO A 88 -8.33 12.26 6.01
N ILE A 89 -7.04 12.48 6.21
CA ILE A 89 -6.46 13.55 7.01
C ILE A 89 -5.40 14.32 6.21
N ALA A 90 -5.13 15.55 6.59
CA ALA A 90 -4.12 16.42 6.00
C ALA A 90 -4.16 16.43 4.45
N SER A 91 -3.11 16.00 3.77
CA SER A 91 -3.07 15.92 2.31
C SER A 91 -3.98 14.84 1.72
N ASP A 92 -4.50 13.94 2.54
CA ASP A 92 -5.27 12.75 2.11
C ASP A 92 -6.80 12.89 2.29
N VAL A 93 -7.31 14.09 2.52
CA VAL A 93 -8.75 14.32 2.76
C VAL A 93 -9.68 13.85 1.61
N ASN A 94 -9.16 13.78 0.39
CA ASN A 94 -9.93 13.42 -0.81
C ASN A 94 -9.56 12.05 -1.39
N LEU A 95 -9.14 11.11 -0.56
CA LEU A 95 -8.86 9.73 -0.99
C LEU A 95 -10.10 9.05 -1.58
N PRO A 96 -9.92 8.13 -2.56
CA PRO A 96 -11.02 7.30 -3.07
C PRO A 96 -11.66 6.42 -2.00
N SER A 97 -10.86 5.88 -1.10
CA SER A 97 -11.26 5.12 0.09
C SER A 97 -10.19 5.22 1.17
N SER A 98 -10.40 4.63 2.34
CA SER A 98 -9.43 4.62 3.44
C SER A 98 -9.09 3.20 3.88
N GLY A 99 -7.88 3.02 4.42
CA GLY A 99 -7.36 1.75 4.87
C GLY A 99 -5.88 1.56 4.53
N VAL A 100 -5.41 0.32 4.57
CA VAL A 100 -4.04 -0.04 4.21
C VAL A 100 -3.95 -0.30 2.72
N LEU A 101 -3.12 0.46 2.03
CA LEU A 101 -2.80 0.24 0.62
C LEU A 101 -1.50 -0.59 0.55
N ILE A 102 -1.51 -1.63 -0.29
CA ILE A 102 -0.34 -2.46 -0.55
C ILE A 102 0.15 -2.14 -1.95
N LEU A 103 1.41 -1.73 -2.07
CA LEU A 103 2.07 -1.42 -3.32
C LEU A 103 3.12 -2.50 -3.62
N TYR A 104 3.17 -2.97 -4.86
CA TYR A 104 4.30 -3.71 -5.39
C TYR A 104 5.19 -2.76 -6.18
N ALA A 105 6.46 -2.72 -5.87
CA ALA A 105 7.43 -1.88 -6.53
C ALA A 105 8.56 -2.71 -7.16
N ASP A 106 9.06 -2.23 -8.31
CA ASP A 106 10.19 -2.81 -9.04
C ASP A 106 11.11 -1.68 -9.51
N ASP A 107 12.25 -1.52 -8.83
CA ASP A 107 13.24 -0.48 -9.11
C ASP A 107 14.04 -0.73 -10.40
N SER A 108 13.90 -1.90 -11.05
CA SER A 108 14.49 -2.17 -12.38
C SER A 108 13.67 -1.55 -13.52
N ILE A 109 12.42 -1.17 -13.25
CA ILE A 109 11.54 -0.52 -14.22
C ILE A 109 11.69 0.99 -14.06
N HIS A 110 12.21 1.66 -15.08
CA HIS A 110 12.47 3.11 -15.05
C HIS A 110 11.35 3.94 -15.69
N GLU A 111 10.53 3.32 -16.55
CA GLU A 111 9.48 4.00 -17.31
C GLU A 111 8.20 3.18 -17.33
N CYS A 112 7.06 3.87 -17.34
CA CYS A 112 5.74 3.24 -17.49
C CYS A 112 5.45 2.98 -18.96
N LEU A 113 5.93 1.88 -19.51
CA LEU A 113 5.73 1.49 -20.91
C LEU A 113 5.00 0.15 -21.00
N HIS A 114 4.09 0.04 -21.97
CA HIS A 114 3.42 -1.22 -22.34
C HIS A 114 2.72 -1.99 -21.20
N GLY A 115 2.23 -1.27 -20.18
CA GLY A 115 1.56 -1.88 -19.01
C GLY A 115 2.53 -2.29 -17.90
N GLU A 116 3.81 -2.04 -18.06
CA GLU A 116 4.79 -2.12 -16.99
C GLU A 116 4.88 -0.78 -16.26
N ALA A 117 5.02 -0.83 -14.94
CA ALA A 117 5.21 0.35 -14.12
C ALA A 117 6.10 0.03 -12.92
N PRO A 118 6.93 1.00 -12.49
CA PRO A 118 7.81 0.82 -11.34
C PRO A 118 7.06 0.62 -10.02
N VAL A 119 5.78 0.98 -9.97
CA VAL A 119 4.91 0.76 -8.81
C VAL A 119 3.48 0.44 -9.26
N LYS A 120 2.84 -0.52 -8.58
CA LYS A 120 1.47 -0.99 -8.86
C LYS A 120 0.72 -1.21 -7.56
N ILE A 121 -0.59 -0.97 -7.56
CA ILE A 121 -1.47 -1.29 -6.43
C ILE A 121 -1.83 -2.78 -6.44
N MET A 122 -1.75 -3.42 -5.29
CA MET A 122 -2.33 -4.74 -5.02
C MET A 122 -3.78 -4.54 -4.58
N ASP A 123 -4.70 -4.62 -5.52
CA ASP A 123 -6.09 -4.23 -5.35
C ASP A 123 -6.85 -5.17 -4.41
N ALA A 124 -7.42 -4.63 -3.34
CA ALA A 124 -8.27 -5.39 -2.43
C ALA A 124 -9.64 -5.73 -3.04
N ASN A 125 -10.16 -4.89 -3.94
CA ASN A 125 -11.48 -5.04 -4.54
C ASN A 125 -11.48 -4.77 -6.07
N PRO A 126 -11.03 -5.74 -6.89
CA PRO A 126 -10.95 -5.60 -8.35
C PRO A 126 -12.30 -5.37 -9.06
N ASN A 127 -13.42 -5.52 -8.35
CA ASN A 127 -14.75 -5.26 -8.89
C ASN A 127 -15.09 -3.77 -8.94
N VAL A 128 -14.35 -2.94 -8.21
CA VAL A 128 -14.50 -1.48 -8.21
C VAL A 128 -13.45 -0.87 -9.15
N PRO A 129 -13.87 -0.19 -10.23
CA PRO A 129 -12.93 0.32 -11.22
C PRO A 129 -12.02 1.43 -10.65
N TYR A 130 -10.89 1.65 -11.33
CA TYR A 130 -9.94 2.74 -11.06
C TYR A 130 -9.27 2.69 -9.69
N PHE A 131 -9.23 1.52 -9.03
CA PHE A 131 -8.71 1.34 -7.67
C PHE A 131 -9.43 2.16 -6.59
N ASN A 132 -10.68 2.56 -6.85
CA ASN A 132 -11.41 3.41 -5.90
C ASN A 132 -11.73 2.73 -4.55
N ASP A 133 -11.60 1.41 -4.46
CA ASP A 133 -11.75 0.64 -3.21
C ASP A 133 -10.59 -0.37 -3.04
N ALA A 134 -9.38 0.05 -3.39
CA ALA A 134 -8.21 -0.83 -3.40
C ALA A 134 -7.60 -1.10 -2.01
N THR A 135 -8.05 -0.42 -0.97
CA THR A 135 -7.52 -0.56 0.38
C THR A 135 -8.00 -1.83 1.09
N PHE A 136 -7.10 -2.41 1.88
CA PHE A 136 -7.43 -3.44 2.87
C PHE A 136 -7.93 -2.76 4.15
N ASP A 137 -8.95 -3.33 4.79
CA ASP A 137 -9.50 -2.84 6.05
C ASP A 137 -10.11 -4.00 6.84
N ILE A 138 -10.22 -3.84 8.18
CA ILE A 138 -10.80 -4.82 9.09
C ILE A 138 -12.25 -5.15 8.72
N GLY A 139 -13.03 -4.13 8.33
CA GLY A 139 -14.44 -4.27 7.93
C GLY A 139 -14.67 -4.81 6.51
N LYS A 140 -13.60 -5.02 5.74
CA LYS A 140 -13.66 -5.45 4.33
C LYS A 140 -12.79 -6.67 4.11
N LYS A 141 -11.69 -6.51 3.38
CA LYS A 141 -10.67 -7.54 3.14
C LYS A 141 -9.46 -7.25 4.02
N ARG A 142 -9.24 -8.09 5.03
CA ARG A 142 -8.18 -7.88 6.03
C ARG A 142 -6.92 -8.71 5.79
N VAL A 143 -6.90 -9.56 4.74
CA VAL A 143 -5.79 -10.47 4.46
C VAL A 143 -5.35 -10.35 3.01
N TYR A 144 -4.06 -10.18 2.80
CA TYR A 144 -3.39 -10.34 1.51
C TYR A 144 -2.43 -11.53 1.58
N ILE A 145 -2.47 -12.41 0.59
CA ILE A 145 -1.62 -13.60 0.50
C ILE A 145 -0.92 -13.63 -0.84
N ASP A 146 0.40 -13.71 -0.79
CA ASP A 146 1.28 -14.00 -1.91
C ASP A 146 1.95 -15.36 -1.70
N GLN A 147 1.42 -16.37 -2.38
CA GLN A 147 1.95 -17.73 -2.31
C GLN A 147 3.34 -17.86 -2.96
N GLN A 148 3.61 -17.07 -4.01
CA GLN A 148 4.85 -17.14 -4.75
C GLN A 148 6.03 -16.66 -3.91
N ASN A 149 5.86 -15.57 -3.17
CA ASN A 149 6.88 -15.00 -2.30
C ASN A 149 6.77 -15.47 -0.84
N ASN A 150 5.83 -16.39 -0.55
CA ASN A 150 5.58 -16.94 0.78
C ASN A 150 5.30 -15.87 1.84
N ILE A 151 4.44 -14.89 1.49
CA ILE A 151 4.08 -13.75 2.33
C ILE A 151 2.58 -13.74 2.58
N ALA A 152 2.20 -13.50 3.83
CA ALA A 152 0.85 -13.13 4.23
C ALA A 152 0.89 -11.84 5.05
N ILE A 153 -0.01 -10.92 4.73
CA ILE A 153 -0.22 -9.64 5.42
C ILE A 153 -1.62 -9.68 5.99
N VAL A 154 -1.73 -9.54 7.31
CA VAL A 154 -3.00 -9.63 8.04
C VAL A 154 -3.20 -8.37 8.87
N LEU A 155 -4.29 -7.67 8.64
CA LEU A 155 -4.70 -6.57 9.50
C LEU A 155 -5.36 -7.19 10.75
N LEU A 156 -4.75 -7.00 11.90
CA LEU A 156 -5.21 -7.57 13.17
C LEU A 156 -6.29 -6.71 13.81
N GLU A 157 -5.95 -5.43 13.99
CA GLU A 157 -6.78 -4.45 14.69
C GLU A 157 -6.63 -3.07 14.06
N LYS A 158 -7.65 -2.23 14.25
CA LYS A 158 -7.61 -0.80 13.95
C LYS A 158 -7.84 -0.05 15.26
N ASP A 159 -6.86 0.73 15.66
CA ASP A 159 -6.91 1.61 16.83
C ASP A 159 -6.86 3.07 16.37
N GLY A 160 -7.98 3.77 16.49
CA GLY A 160 -8.14 5.10 15.92
C GLY A 160 -7.95 5.09 14.41
N GLN A 161 -6.87 5.69 13.92
CA GLN A 161 -6.51 5.74 12.51
C GLN A 161 -5.33 4.82 12.16
N SER A 162 -4.69 4.18 13.14
CA SER A 162 -3.57 3.27 12.94
C SER A 162 -4.04 1.82 12.84
N TYR A 163 -3.21 0.96 12.24
CA TYR A 163 -3.46 -0.47 12.14
C TYR A 163 -2.34 -1.27 12.77
N ASP A 164 -2.69 -2.32 13.50
CA ASP A 164 -1.75 -3.36 13.89
C ASP A 164 -1.75 -4.45 12.81
N ILE A 165 -0.59 -4.68 12.21
CA ILE A 165 -0.42 -5.52 11.03
C ILE A 165 0.54 -6.66 11.35
N LEU A 166 0.09 -7.88 11.09
CA LEU A 166 0.92 -9.08 11.15
C LEU A 166 1.47 -9.39 9.76
N ILE A 167 2.79 -9.41 9.61
CA ILE A 167 3.49 -9.97 8.47
C ILE A 167 3.93 -11.38 8.85
N THR A 168 3.57 -12.37 8.02
CA THR A 168 3.85 -13.79 8.31
C THR A 168 3.90 -14.61 7.01
N THR A 169 3.80 -15.93 7.14
CA THR A 169 3.72 -16.86 5.99
C THR A 169 2.29 -17.40 5.81
N PRO A 170 1.88 -17.79 4.59
CA PRO A 170 0.52 -18.24 4.30
C PRO A 170 0.05 -19.46 5.11
N ASP A 171 0.95 -20.38 5.46
CA ASP A 171 0.67 -21.56 6.28
C ASP A 171 0.22 -21.19 7.69
N LYS A 172 0.83 -20.17 8.30
CA LYS A 172 0.47 -19.71 9.64
C LYS A 172 -0.91 -19.05 9.70
N VAL A 173 -1.32 -18.36 8.63
CA VAL A 173 -2.67 -17.77 8.55
C VAL A 173 -3.74 -18.87 8.49
N LYS A 174 -3.50 -19.94 7.74
CA LYS A 174 -4.43 -21.07 7.64
C LYS A 174 -4.59 -21.82 8.96
N ALA A 175 -3.51 -21.99 9.72
CA ALA A 175 -3.54 -22.64 11.02
C ALA A 175 -4.38 -21.87 12.06
N SER A 176 -4.39 -20.53 11.98
CA SER A 176 -5.19 -19.66 12.89
C SER A 176 -6.68 -19.63 12.55
N SER A 177 -7.06 -20.02 11.32
CA SER A 177 -8.46 -20.00 10.86
C SER A 177 -9.18 -21.35 11.03
N GLY A 178 -8.50 -22.37 11.54
CA GLY A 178 -8.97 -23.75 11.68
C GLY A 178 -9.35 -24.18 13.10
N ASN A 179 -9.45 -23.25 14.05
CA ASN A 179 -9.91 -23.52 15.44
C ASN A 179 -11.27 -22.92 15.70
#